data_be801bb172a3989a7c6932c178497a8a
#
_entry.id   be801bb172a3989a7c6932c178497a8a
#
_cell.length_a   1.000
_cell.length_b   1.000
_cell.length_c   1.000
_cell.angle_alpha   90.00
_cell.angle_beta   90.00
_cell.angle_gamma   90.00
#
_symmetry.space_group_name_H-M   'P 1'
#
loop_
_entity.id
_entity.type
_entity.pdbx_description
1 polymer ?
#
loop_
_entity_poly.entity_id
_entity_poly.type
_entity_poly.pdbx_seq_one_letter_code
_entity_poly.pdbx_strand_id
1 'polypeptide(L)'
;FGAQAARSVGVPFLPNVTGLGTAFLSSKLLQTITEQLYRRSFSTLTTVFLQNKDDRDLFLMRSLVRIDQAQLLPGSGIDLVRFAPAAMLPADRAPVFLMIARLLRDKGVLEFVDAARKIKARHPKAQFQLLGAAGSENRSAIDHATVDAWVKEGVVEYLGTTQDVRPAIAAASCVLLPSYREGAPRTLIEAAAMARPVISTNVPGCRAVVDHNVSGFLCDVRSAESLAAAIERFLSLSPEAQQAMGQSGRAKMEQKYDQSIVVDAYRDAISRIVRPGKVSVNGYGFPTHLKADQYASAS
;
A
#
# COMPACT_ATOMS: atom_id res chain seq x y z
N PHE A 1 19.14 12.54 -1.05
CA PHE A 1 19.90 13.00 0.13
C PHE A 1 20.55 11.83 0.87
N GLY A 2 19.81 10.80 1.35
CA GLY A 2 20.35 9.69 2.16
C GLY A 2 21.56 8.98 1.53
N ALA A 3 21.49 8.63 0.24
CA ALA A 3 22.59 7.97 -0.46
C ALA A 3 23.86 8.85 -0.55
N GLN A 4 23.70 10.17 -0.70
CA GLN A 4 24.83 11.10 -0.73
C GLN A 4 25.44 11.29 0.66
N ALA A 5 24.60 11.42 1.70
CA ALA A 5 25.07 11.51 3.08
C ALA A 5 25.79 10.22 3.51
N ALA A 6 25.23 9.06 3.23
CA ALA A 6 25.89 7.77 3.51
C ALA A 6 27.24 7.65 2.82
N ARG A 7 27.33 8.07 1.55
CA ARG A 7 28.57 8.10 0.78
C ARG A 7 29.63 9.02 1.39
N SER A 8 29.23 10.21 1.88
CA SER A 8 30.18 11.17 2.49
C SER A 8 30.81 10.67 3.79
N VAL A 9 30.13 9.78 4.49
CA VAL A 9 30.60 9.16 5.74
C VAL A 9 31.06 7.71 5.59
N GLY A 10 31.10 7.20 4.35
CA GLY A 10 31.57 5.83 4.06
C GLY A 10 30.67 4.70 4.56
N VAL A 11 29.38 5.00 4.83
CA VAL A 11 28.41 4.00 5.30
C VAL A 11 27.68 3.34 4.13
N PRO A 12 27.54 2.00 4.10
CA PRO A 12 26.72 1.31 3.10
C PRO A 12 25.26 1.79 3.13
N PHE A 13 24.63 1.88 1.96
CA PHE A 13 23.26 2.40 1.83
C PHE A 13 22.41 1.53 0.89
N LEU A 14 21.27 1.09 1.38
CA LEU A 14 20.27 0.32 0.63
C LEU A 14 18.98 1.13 0.52
N PRO A 15 18.72 1.82 -0.60
CA PRO A 15 17.49 2.56 -0.79
C PRO A 15 16.32 1.62 -1.12
N ASN A 16 15.17 1.96 -0.55
CA ASN A 16 13.87 1.42 -0.95
C ASN A 16 13.01 2.56 -1.48
N VAL A 17 12.71 2.54 -2.77
CA VAL A 17 11.85 3.53 -3.44
C VAL A 17 10.40 3.09 -3.25
N THR A 18 9.75 3.67 -2.24
CA THR A 18 8.38 3.31 -1.84
C THR A 18 7.29 3.93 -2.73
N GLY A 19 7.67 4.74 -3.68
CA GLY A 19 6.81 5.39 -4.67
C GLY A 19 7.49 6.62 -5.24
N LEU A 20 7.03 7.08 -6.41
CA LEU A 20 7.69 8.17 -7.13
C LEU A 20 7.30 9.57 -6.62
N GLY A 21 6.34 9.62 -5.68
CA GLY A 21 5.87 10.87 -5.11
C GLY A 21 5.23 11.82 -6.14
N THR A 22 4.86 13.01 -5.67
CA THR A 22 4.23 14.04 -6.50
C THR A 22 5.19 14.67 -7.52
N ALA A 23 6.51 14.51 -7.34
CA ALA A 23 7.52 15.07 -8.25
C ALA A 23 7.39 14.52 -9.68
N PHE A 24 7.01 13.25 -9.84
CA PHE A 24 6.77 12.63 -11.15
C PHE A 24 5.39 12.96 -11.76
N LEU A 25 4.49 13.55 -10.96
CA LEU A 25 3.19 14.06 -11.40
C LEU A 25 3.22 15.59 -11.64
N SER A 26 4.36 16.24 -11.39
CA SER A 26 4.56 17.69 -11.44
C SER A 26 5.11 18.15 -12.81
N SER A 27 5.57 19.40 -12.87
CA SER A 27 6.12 19.99 -14.10
C SER A 27 7.34 19.23 -14.61
N LYS A 28 7.54 19.24 -15.95
CA LYS A 28 8.68 18.60 -16.62
C LYS A 28 10.04 19.00 -16.02
N LEU A 29 10.18 20.27 -15.60
CA LEU A 29 11.41 20.78 -15.00
C LEU A 29 11.71 20.08 -13.65
N LEU A 30 10.72 19.98 -12.75
CA LEU A 30 10.89 19.34 -11.47
C LEU A 30 11.17 17.84 -11.65
N GLN A 31 10.52 17.21 -12.61
CA GLN A 31 10.78 15.82 -12.96
C GLN A 31 12.23 15.63 -13.42
N THR A 32 12.74 16.47 -14.34
CA THR A 32 14.12 16.39 -14.84
C THR A 32 15.14 16.54 -13.70
N ILE A 33 14.93 17.50 -12.80
CA ILE A 33 15.81 17.71 -11.64
C ILE A 33 15.80 16.46 -10.75
N THR A 34 14.61 15.91 -10.47
CA THR A 34 14.46 14.71 -9.64
C THR A 34 15.15 13.51 -10.26
N GLU A 35 15.04 13.30 -11.57
CA GLU A 35 15.73 12.25 -12.29
C GLU A 35 17.25 12.37 -12.24
N GLN A 36 17.79 13.59 -12.39
CA GLN A 36 19.24 13.83 -12.25
C GLN A 36 19.73 13.52 -10.84
N LEU A 37 18.94 13.88 -9.82
CA LEU A 37 19.25 13.55 -8.42
C LEU A 37 19.25 12.03 -8.19
N TYR A 38 18.29 11.29 -8.75
CA TYR A 38 18.26 9.83 -8.67
C TYR A 38 19.48 9.20 -9.35
N ARG A 39 19.79 9.58 -10.61
CA ARG A 39 20.97 9.07 -11.33
C ARG A 39 22.24 9.26 -10.51
N ARG A 40 22.48 10.48 -10.01
CA ARG A 40 23.67 10.79 -9.21
C ARG A 40 23.68 10.03 -7.89
N SER A 41 22.54 9.90 -7.24
CA SER A 41 22.44 9.25 -5.92
C SER A 41 22.61 7.74 -6.02
N PHE A 42 22.15 7.11 -7.10
CA PHE A 42 22.12 5.65 -7.24
C PHE A 42 23.30 5.10 -8.08
N SER A 43 24.07 5.96 -8.75
CA SER A 43 25.15 5.53 -9.67
C SER A 43 26.16 4.55 -9.08
N THR A 44 26.44 4.63 -7.78
CA THR A 44 27.45 3.82 -7.08
C THR A 44 26.87 2.72 -6.19
N LEU A 45 25.55 2.61 -6.14
CA LEU A 45 24.89 1.62 -5.30
C LEU A 45 24.86 0.25 -5.99
N THR A 46 24.96 -0.80 -5.21
CA THR A 46 24.89 -2.19 -5.69
C THR A 46 23.46 -2.68 -5.83
N THR A 47 22.56 -2.14 -5.00
CA THR A 47 21.15 -2.54 -4.96
C THR A 47 20.27 -1.32 -4.73
N VAL A 48 19.18 -1.24 -5.49
CA VAL A 48 18.06 -0.27 -5.31
C VAL A 48 16.77 -1.07 -5.34
N PHE A 49 16.03 -1.04 -4.24
CA PHE A 49 14.74 -1.69 -4.15
C PHE A 49 13.62 -0.80 -4.70
N LEU A 50 12.72 -1.40 -5.48
CA LEU A 50 11.51 -0.78 -6.01
C LEU A 50 10.30 -1.67 -5.69
N GLN A 51 9.14 -1.09 -5.43
CA GLN A 51 8.01 -1.82 -4.86
C GLN A 51 7.02 -2.41 -5.87
N ASN A 52 7.13 -2.03 -7.14
CA ASN A 52 6.32 -2.60 -8.21
C ASN A 52 7.09 -2.60 -9.54
N LYS A 53 6.62 -3.45 -10.45
CA LYS A 53 7.25 -3.65 -11.77
C LYS A 53 7.22 -2.38 -12.63
N ASP A 54 6.11 -1.65 -12.62
CA ASP A 54 5.97 -0.44 -13.45
C ASP A 54 6.97 0.65 -13.06
N ASP A 55 7.15 0.88 -11.74
CA ASP A 55 8.14 1.84 -11.25
C ASP A 55 9.58 1.37 -11.57
N ARG A 56 9.87 0.04 -11.45
CA ARG A 56 11.16 -0.51 -11.84
C ARG A 56 11.43 -0.28 -13.33
N ASP A 57 10.48 -0.63 -14.17
CA ASP A 57 10.63 -0.51 -15.62
C ASP A 57 10.78 0.97 -16.05
N LEU A 58 10.07 1.88 -15.38
CA LEU A 58 10.25 3.32 -15.56
C LEU A 58 11.66 3.78 -15.19
N PHE A 59 12.21 3.30 -14.06
CA PHE A 59 13.56 3.64 -13.63
C PHE A 59 14.62 3.11 -14.61
N LEU A 60 14.43 1.90 -15.13
CA LEU A 60 15.30 1.32 -16.16
C LEU A 60 15.22 2.09 -17.47
N MET A 61 14.01 2.34 -18.00
CA MET A 61 13.82 3.09 -19.24
C MET A 61 14.44 4.49 -19.21
N ARG A 62 14.40 5.15 -18.04
CA ARG A 62 14.96 6.50 -17.86
C ARG A 62 16.40 6.48 -17.39
N SER A 63 17.05 5.31 -17.36
CA SER A 63 18.44 5.13 -16.92
C SER A 63 18.71 5.76 -15.54
N LEU A 64 17.74 5.66 -14.62
CA LEU A 64 17.89 6.11 -13.24
C LEU A 64 18.60 5.06 -12.39
N VAL A 65 18.51 3.81 -12.78
CA VAL A 65 19.19 2.64 -12.22
C VAL A 65 19.66 1.72 -13.34
N ARG A 66 20.65 0.88 -13.05
CA ARG A 66 21.08 -0.21 -13.93
C ARG A 66 20.23 -1.46 -13.67
N ILE A 67 20.19 -2.37 -14.63
CA ILE A 67 19.41 -3.61 -14.52
C ILE A 67 19.92 -4.53 -13.40
N ASP A 68 21.25 -4.57 -13.21
CA ASP A 68 21.91 -5.40 -12.19
C ASP A 68 21.66 -4.92 -10.75
N GLN A 69 21.30 -3.63 -10.56
CA GLN A 69 21.04 -3.05 -9.25
C GLN A 69 19.55 -2.93 -8.91
N ALA A 70 18.64 -3.00 -9.90
CA ALA A 70 17.20 -2.81 -9.72
C ALA A 70 16.52 -4.11 -9.23
N GLN A 71 16.14 -4.17 -7.96
CA GLN A 71 15.47 -5.32 -7.37
C GLN A 71 14.04 -4.97 -6.94
N LEU A 72 13.11 -5.91 -7.13
CA LEU A 72 11.72 -5.76 -6.69
C LEU A 72 11.55 -6.24 -5.26
N LEU A 73 10.82 -5.45 -4.47
CA LEU A 73 10.30 -5.85 -3.16
C LEU A 73 8.77 -5.72 -3.16
N PRO A 74 8.06 -6.64 -2.54
CA PRO A 74 6.60 -6.56 -2.40
C PRO A 74 6.21 -5.61 -1.25
N GLY A 75 6.51 -4.31 -1.40
CA GLY A 75 6.32 -3.33 -0.33
C GLY A 75 7.19 -3.63 0.89
N SER A 76 6.58 -3.58 2.07
CA SER A 76 7.21 -3.96 3.35
C SER A 76 6.96 -5.43 3.72
N GLY A 77 6.25 -6.17 2.87
CA GLY A 77 5.72 -7.48 3.23
C GLY A 77 4.55 -7.38 4.22
N ILE A 78 3.94 -8.52 4.50
CA ILE A 78 2.83 -8.63 5.45
C ILE A 78 3.07 -9.82 6.39
N ASP A 79 2.79 -9.62 7.67
CA ASP A 79 2.72 -10.68 8.67
C ASP A 79 1.40 -11.45 8.47
N LEU A 80 1.50 -12.60 7.83
CA LEU A 80 0.35 -13.44 7.47
C LEU A 80 -0.30 -14.14 8.68
N VAL A 81 0.39 -14.25 9.80
CA VAL A 81 -0.16 -14.76 11.05
C VAL A 81 -0.99 -13.66 11.73
N ARG A 82 -0.44 -12.47 11.83
CA ARG A 82 -1.14 -11.31 12.40
C ARG A 82 -2.35 -10.90 11.57
N PHE A 83 -2.25 -10.93 10.24
CA PHE A 83 -3.34 -10.66 9.30
C PHE A 83 -3.92 -11.98 8.76
N ALA A 84 -4.41 -12.82 9.67
CA ALA A 84 -5.07 -14.07 9.34
C ALA A 84 -6.41 -13.84 8.62
N PRO A 85 -6.84 -14.78 7.76
CA PRO A 85 -8.14 -14.68 7.10
C PRO A 85 -9.29 -14.49 8.09
N ALA A 86 -10.20 -13.58 7.76
CA ALA A 86 -11.44 -13.37 8.51
C ALA A 86 -12.62 -13.95 7.75
N ALA A 87 -13.58 -14.56 8.46
CA ALA A 87 -14.81 -15.08 7.86
C ALA A 87 -15.57 -13.98 7.11
N MET A 88 -16.15 -14.29 5.95
CA MET A 88 -17.03 -13.37 5.23
C MET A 88 -18.26 -13.07 6.08
N LEU A 89 -18.79 -11.87 5.89
CA LEU A 89 -20.03 -11.46 6.56
C LEU A 89 -21.21 -12.30 6.05
N PRO A 90 -22.22 -12.59 6.89
CA PRO A 90 -23.44 -13.23 6.46
C PRO A 90 -24.11 -12.48 5.29
N ALA A 91 -24.68 -13.22 4.34
CA ALA A 91 -25.23 -12.66 3.11
C ALA A 91 -26.44 -11.73 3.32
N ASP A 92 -27.17 -11.90 4.43
CA ASP A 92 -28.31 -11.08 4.84
C ASP A 92 -27.90 -9.76 5.49
N ARG A 93 -26.62 -9.61 5.82
CA ARG A 93 -26.09 -8.37 6.40
C ARG A 93 -25.91 -7.29 5.32
N ALA A 94 -26.21 -6.05 5.70
CA ALA A 94 -25.92 -4.90 4.85
C ALA A 94 -24.43 -4.86 4.45
N PRO A 95 -24.11 -4.69 3.15
CA PRO A 95 -22.72 -4.65 2.70
C PRO A 95 -21.99 -3.42 3.23
N VAL A 96 -20.77 -3.63 3.71
CA VAL A 96 -19.89 -2.59 4.27
C VAL A 96 -18.69 -2.38 3.35
N PHE A 97 -18.55 -1.18 2.83
CA PHE A 97 -17.43 -0.73 2.01
C PHE A 97 -16.51 0.15 2.84
N LEU A 98 -15.30 -0.30 3.09
CA LEU A 98 -14.35 0.36 3.97
C LEU A 98 -13.21 0.99 3.16
N MET A 99 -12.93 2.26 3.40
CA MET A 99 -11.71 2.91 2.91
C MET A 99 -10.78 3.20 4.09
N ILE A 100 -9.54 2.70 4.03
CA ILE A 100 -8.50 2.97 5.03
C ILE A 100 -7.39 3.76 4.36
N ALA A 101 -7.29 5.05 4.67
CA ALA A 101 -6.22 5.93 4.17
C ALA A 101 -6.16 7.22 4.98
N ARG A 102 -5.05 7.94 4.93
CA ARG A 102 -5.10 9.37 5.26
C ARG A 102 -6.13 10.03 4.35
N LEU A 103 -7.00 10.87 4.88
CA LEU A 103 -8.06 11.51 4.09
C LEU A 103 -7.48 12.63 3.22
N LEU A 104 -6.88 12.23 2.11
CA LEU A 104 -6.26 13.10 1.10
C LEU A 104 -6.99 12.96 -0.23
N ARG A 105 -7.06 14.03 -1.03
CA ARG A 105 -7.62 13.99 -2.39
C ARG A 105 -6.92 12.95 -3.26
N ASP A 106 -5.59 12.85 -3.17
CA ASP A 106 -4.79 11.88 -3.95
C ASP A 106 -5.09 10.41 -3.57
N LYS A 107 -5.73 10.16 -2.42
CA LYS A 107 -6.20 8.83 -2.03
C LYS A 107 -7.58 8.50 -2.60
N GLY A 108 -8.19 9.44 -3.33
CA GLY A 108 -9.48 9.24 -3.97
C GLY A 108 -10.67 9.30 -3.01
N VAL A 109 -10.53 10.05 -1.91
CA VAL A 109 -11.61 10.19 -0.91
C VAL A 109 -12.86 10.82 -1.53
N LEU A 110 -12.69 11.79 -2.44
CA LEU A 110 -13.81 12.44 -3.12
C LEU A 110 -14.56 11.43 -4.01
N GLU A 111 -13.83 10.64 -4.80
CA GLU A 111 -14.38 9.59 -5.65
C GLU A 111 -15.09 8.51 -4.83
N PHE A 112 -14.56 8.18 -3.65
CA PHE A 112 -15.19 7.24 -2.73
C PHE A 112 -16.56 7.78 -2.24
N VAL A 113 -16.62 9.04 -1.81
CA VAL A 113 -17.85 9.67 -1.32
C VAL A 113 -18.88 9.83 -2.45
N ASP A 114 -18.46 10.26 -3.64
CA ASP A 114 -19.36 10.41 -4.78
C ASP A 114 -19.87 9.05 -5.29
N ALA A 115 -19.04 8.01 -5.28
CA ALA A 115 -19.48 6.65 -5.55
C ALA A 115 -20.47 6.14 -4.48
N ALA A 116 -20.22 6.46 -3.20
CA ALA A 116 -21.12 6.10 -2.11
C ALA A 116 -22.52 6.71 -2.31
N ARG A 117 -22.64 7.98 -2.70
CA ARG A 117 -23.93 8.62 -3.04
C ARG A 117 -24.67 7.86 -4.13
N LYS A 118 -23.95 7.51 -5.22
CA LYS A 118 -24.52 6.78 -6.36
C LYS A 118 -25.01 5.38 -5.97
N ILE A 119 -24.23 4.66 -5.16
CA ILE A 119 -24.57 3.31 -4.70
C ILE A 119 -25.74 3.35 -3.72
N LYS A 120 -25.71 4.24 -2.73
CA LYS A 120 -26.80 4.35 -1.72
C LYS A 120 -28.15 4.72 -2.34
N ALA A 121 -28.18 5.44 -3.46
CA ALA A 121 -29.39 5.74 -4.20
C ALA A 121 -30.09 4.46 -4.72
N ARG A 122 -29.34 3.38 -5.01
CA ARG A 122 -29.85 2.09 -5.51
C ARG A 122 -29.83 0.99 -4.44
N HIS A 123 -28.89 1.07 -3.51
CA HIS A 123 -28.67 0.14 -2.41
C HIS A 123 -28.66 0.89 -1.08
N PRO A 124 -29.81 1.36 -0.57
CA PRO A 124 -29.89 2.27 0.59
C PRO A 124 -29.34 1.66 1.89
N LYS A 125 -29.25 0.33 1.98
CA LYS A 125 -28.67 -0.38 3.14
C LYS A 125 -27.13 -0.44 3.09
N ALA A 126 -26.48 -0.14 1.95
CA ALA A 126 -25.06 -0.18 1.84
C ALA A 126 -24.39 0.86 2.77
N GLN A 127 -23.38 0.44 3.49
CA GLN A 127 -22.61 1.26 4.41
C GLN A 127 -21.26 1.61 3.82
N PHE A 128 -20.84 2.86 3.96
CA PHE A 128 -19.55 3.35 3.50
C PHE A 128 -18.80 3.95 4.67
N GLN A 129 -17.63 3.42 4.96
CA GLN A 129 -16.84 3.77 6.13
C GLN A 129 -15.50 4.35 5.73
N LEU A 130 -15.12 5.47 6.37
CA LEU A 130 -13.81 6.11 6.24
C LEU A 130 -13.01 5.91 7.53
N LEU A 131 -11.81 5.35 7.41
CA LEU A 131 -10.89 5.16 8.51
C LEU A 131 -9.54 5.80 8.17
N GLY A 132 -9.12 6.79 8.94
CA GLY A 132 -7.84 7.47 8.80
C GLY A 132 -7.88 8.94 9.16
N ALA A 133 -6.72 9.57 9.28
CA ALA A 133 -6.62 10.95 9.72
C ALA A 133 -7.16 11.95 8.69
N ALA A 134 -8.03 12.84 9.14
CA ALA A 134 -8.49 14.04 8.44
C ALA A 134 -7.66 15.26 8.89
N GLY A 135 -7.76 16.38 8.17
CA GLY A 135 -7.24 17.68 8.60
C GLY A 135 -5.72 17.76 8.78
N SER A 136 -4.95 16.93 8.07
CA SER A 136 -3.48 16.98 8.15
C SER A 136 -2.93 18.25 7.46
N GLU A 137 -1.67 18.63 7.74
CA GLU A 137 -0.98 19.79 7.12
C GLU A 137 -0.72 19.62 5.61
N ASN A 138 -1.07 18.48 5.02
CA ASN A 138 -0.91 18.22 3.60
C ASN A 138 -1.87 19.08 2.77
N ARG A 139 -1.41 19.68 1.69
CA ARG A 139 -2.23 20.54 0.80
C ARG A 139 -3.41 19.82 0.14
N SER A 140 -3.35 18.49 0.02
CA SER A 140 -4.44 17.66 -0.52
C SER A 140 -5.34 17.08 0.58
N ALA A 141 -5.15 17.48 1.85
CA ALA A 141 -5.95 16.97 2.96
C ALA A 141 -7.42 17.41 2.85
N ILE A 142 -8.30 16.51 3.24
CA ILE A 142 -9.70 16.78 3.49
C ILE A 142 -9.81 17.26 4.93
N ASP A 143 -10.41 18.42 5.14
CA ASP A 143 -10.63 19.00 6.47
C ASP A 143 -11.76 18.29 7.23
N HIS A 144 -11.77 18.47 8.55
CA HIS A 144 -12.78 17.88 9.42
C HIS A 144 -14.19 18.35 9.08
N ALA A 145 -14.38 19.65 8.77
CA ALA A 145 -15.71 20.21 8.46
C ALA A 145 -16.32 19.53 7.22
N THR A 146 -15.51 19.24 6.22
CA THR A 146 -15.93 18.48 5.03
C THR A 146 -16.34 17.05 5.39
N VAL A 147 -15.56 16.35 6.23
CA VAL A 147 -15.92 14.99 6.68
C VAL A 147 -17.20 15.01 7.50
N ASP A 148 -17.36 15.97 8.43
CA ASP A 148 -18.56 16.13 9.26
C ASP A 148 -19.82 16.40 8.40
N ALA A 149 -19.67 17.18 7.31
CA ALA A 149 -20.75 17.40 6.36
C ALA A 149 -21.19 16.10 5.68
N TRP A 150 -20.26 15.23 5.26
CA TRP A 150 -20.59 13.93 4.66
C TRP A 150 -21.24 12.95 5.64
N VAL A 151 -20.81 12.98 6.91
CA VAL A 151 -21.44 12.19 7.97
C VAL A 151 -22.86 12.69 8.24
N LYS A 152 -23.06 14.00 8.32
CA LYS A 152 -24.40 14.63 8.49
C LYS A 152 -25.31 14.34 7.31
N GLU A 153 -24.78 14.31 6.09
CA GLU A 153 -25.48 13.88 4.88
C GLU A 153 -25.93 12.40 4.96
N GLY A 154 -25.30 11.61 5.83
CA GLY A 154 -25.53 10.17 5.95
C GLY A 154 -24.90 9.34 4.84
N VAL A 155 -23.99 9.92 4.05
CA VAL A 155 -23.36 9.21 2.93
C VAL A 155 -22.21 8.31 3.39
N VAL A 156 -21.47 8.71 4.42
CA VAL A 156 -20.41 7.92 5.02
C VAL A 156 -20.48 7.91 6.54
N GLU A 157 -19.84 6.91 7.14
CA GLU A 157 -19.51 6.84 8.56
C GLU A 157 -18.01 7.10 8.71
N TYR A 158 -17.61 8.01 9.60
CA TYR A 158 -16.21 8.29 9.89
C TYR A 158 -15.77 7.60 11.18
N LEU A 159 -14.84 6.65 11.06
CA LEU A 159 -14.35 5.83 12.16
C LEU A 159 -13.14 6.44 12.89
N GLY A 160 -12.69 7.64 12.49
CA GLY A 160 -11.50 8.26 13.07
C GLY A 160 -10.22 7.53 12.68
N THR A 161 -9.32 7.32 13.66
CA THR A 161 -8.04 6.64 13.46
C THR A 161 -7.90 5.47 14.42
N THR A 162 -7.12 4.46 14.04
CA THR A 162 -6.83 3.29 14.88
C THR A 162 -5.38 2.86 14.76
N GLN A 163 -4.85 2.20 15.80
CA GLN A 163 -3.57 1.50 15.76
C GLN A 163 -3.69 0.07 15.21
N ASP A 164 -4.91 -0.47 15.16
CA ASP A 164 -5.19 -1.79 14.63
C ASP A 164 -6.36 -1.74 13.65
N VAL A 165 -6.07 -1.94 12.38
CA VAL A 165 -7.07 -1.91 11.30
C VAL A 165 -7.81 -3.24 11.13
N ARG A 166 -7.33 -4.33 11.73
CA ARG A 166 -7.87 -5.69 11.53
C ARG A 166 -9.35 -5.82 11.89
N PRO A 167 -9.84 -5.26 13.02
CA PRO A 167 -11.27 -5.33 13.32
C PRO A 167 -12.15 -4.65 12.26
N ALA A 168 -11.72 -3.49 11.75
CA ALA A 168 -12.44 -2.78 10.69
C ALA A 168 -12.42 -3.56 9.36
N ILE A 169 -11.25 -4.12 8.98
CA ILE A 169 -11.14 -4.98 7.79
C ILE A 169 -12.04 -6.22 7.95
N ALA A 170 -12.04 -6.87 9.12
CA ALA A 170 -12.88 -8.05 9.37
C ALA A 170 -14.37 -7.74 9.29
N ALA A 171 -14.80 -6.54 9.66
CA ALA A 171 -16.17 -6.07 9.58
C ALA A 171 -16.59 -5.56 8.19
N ALA A 172 -15.68 -5.44 7.24
CA ALA A 172 -15.95 -4.99 5.89
C ALA A 172 -16.35 -6.14 4.96
N SER A 173 -17.23 -5.88 3.99
CA SER A 173 -17.50 -6.77 2.87
C SER A 173 -16.44 -6.63 1.78
N CYS A 174 -15.96 -5.40 1.57
CA CYS A 174 -14.94 -5.07 0.59
C CYS A 174 -14.15 -3.84 1.05
N VAL A 175 -12.84 -3.84 0.79
CA VAL A 175 -11.98 -2.69 1.09
C VAL A 175 -11.66 -1.93 -0.19
N LEU A 176 -11.85 -0.60 -0.16
CA LEU A 176 -11.70 0.27 -1.30
C LEU A 176 -10.50 1.21 -1.13
N LEU A 177 -9.71 1.37 -2.19
CA LEU A 177 -8.64 2.38 -2.24
C LEU A 177 -8.55 2.99 -3.65
N PRO A 178 -9.36 4.03 -3.97
CA PRO A 178 -9.37 4.65 -5.29
C PRO A 178 -8.23 5.68 -5.48
N SER A 179 -7.03 5.35 -5.04
CA SER A 179 -5.84 6.22 -5.07
C SER A 179 -5.42 6.59 -6.48
N TYR A 180 -4.86 7.80 -6.62
CA TYR A 180 -4.32 8.27 -7.92
C TYR A 180 -2.94 7.69 -8.23
N ARG A 181 -2.19 7.28 -7.23
CA ARG A 181 -0.89 6.59 -7.36
C ARG A 181 -0.50 5.90 -6.06
N GLU A 182 0.08 4.70 -6.18
CA GLU A 182 0.63 3.93 -5.07
C GLU A 182 1.96 3.27 -5.48
N GLY A 183 2.83 3.01 -4.51
CA GLY A 183 3.99 2.14 -4.67
C GLY A 183 3.64 0.68 -4.40
N ALA A 184 3.32 0.38 -3.13
CA ALA A 184 2.71 -0.86 -2.68
C ALA A 184 1.69 -0.51 -1.58
N PRO A 185 0.39 -0.45 -1.90
CA PRO A 185 -0.64 0.06 -0.99
C PRO A 185 -0.88 -0.92 0.16
N ARG A 186 -0.37 -0.58 1.34
CA ARG A 186 -0.43 -1.43 2.52
C ARG A 186 -1.85 -1.86 2.88
N THR A 187 -2.81 -0.94 2.78
CA THR A 187 -4.23 -1.22 3.03
C THR A 187 -4.79 -2.36 2.17
N LEU A 188 -4.45 -2.38 0.87
CA LEU A 188 -4.90 -3.46 -0.03
C LEU A 188 -4.21 -4.78 0.30
N ILE A 189 -2.91 -4.74 0.66
CA ILE A 189 -2.15 -5.92 1.09
C ILE A 189 -2.74 -6.50 2.38
N GLU A 190 -3.05 -5.65 3.37
CA GLU A 190 -3.66 -6.04 4.65
C GLU A 190 -5.07 -6.64 4.44
N ALA A 191 -5.90 -6.00 3.62
CA ALA A 191 -7.23 -6.51 3.29
C ALA A 191 -7.19 -7.85 2.56
N ALA A 192 -6.34 -7.98 1.53
CA ALA A 192 -6.16 -9.22 0.79
C ALA A 192 -5.59 -10.34 1.68
N ALA A 193 -4.65 -10.02 2.59
CA ALA A 193 -4.13 -10.98 3.57
C ALA A 193 -5.23 -11.54 4.49
N MET A 194 -6.21 -10.71 4.85
CA MET A 194 -7.38 -11.11 5.62
C MET A 194 -8.50 -11.74 4.77
N ALA A 195 -8.21 -12.12 3.53
CA ALA A 195 -9.16 -12.67 2.57
C ALA A 195 -10.36 -11.74 2.31
N ARG A 196 -10.18 -10.42 2.37
CA ARG A 196 -11.20 -9.46 1.96
C ARG A 196 -11.02 -9.09 0.50
N PRO A 197 -12.08 -9.14 -0.30
CA PRO A 197 -12.10 -8.57 -1.65
C PRO A 197 -11.71 -7.10 -1.63
N VAL A 198 -11.05 -6.64 -2.68
CA VAL A 198 -10.58 -5.26 -2.78
C VAL A 198 -11.04 -4.62 -4.09
N ILE A 199 -11.33 -3.31 -4.04
CA ILE A 199 -11.59 -2.50 -5.23
C ILE A 199 -10.59 -1.32 -5.21
N SER A 200 -9.88 -1.13 -6.32
CA SER A 200 -8.89 -0.06 -6.40
C SER A 200 -8.76 0.49 -7.82
N THR A 201 -8.01 1.55 -7.97
CA THR A 201 -7.71 2.14 -9.29
C THR A 201 -6.66 1.33 -10.04
N ASN A 202 -6.74 1.35 -11.38
CA ASN A 202 -5.76 0.73 -12.26
C ASN A 202 -4.47 1.57 -12.37
N VAL A 203 -3.79 1.76 -11.23
CA VAL A 203 -2.49 2.44 -11.16
C VAL A 203 -1.40 1.46 -10.71
N PRO A 204 -0.11 1.75 -10.97
CA PRO A 204 1.00 0.78 -10.80
C PRO A 204 0.95 -0.06 -9.54
N GLY A 205 1.03 0.54 -8.35
CA GLY A 205 1.04 -0.20 -7.10
C GLY A 205 -0.25 -0.97 -6.82
N CYS A 206 -1.42 -0.43 -7.21
CA CYS A 206 -2.70 -1.09 -7.01
C CYS A 206 -2.82 -2.33 -7.88
N ARG A 207 -2.49 -2.25 -9.18
CA ARG A 207 -2.54 -3.43 -10.08
C ARG A 207 -1.45 -4.47 -9.79
N ALA A 208 -0.41 -4.10 -9.07
CA ALA A 208 0.54 -5.09 -8.57
C ALA A 208 -0.08 -5.99 -7.49
N VAL A 209 -0.95 -5.43 -6.64
CA VAL A 209 -1.63 -6.14 -5.56
C VAL A 209 -2.89 -6.85 -6.06
N VAL A 210 -3.70 -6.19 -6.90
CA VAL A 210 -5.03 -6.65 -7.32
C VAL A 210 -4.98 -7.30 -8.69
N ASP A 211 -5.38 -8.57 -8.78
CA ASP A 211 -5.65 -9.24 -10.05
C ASP A 211 -7.12 -9.02 -10.43
N HIS A 212 -7.34 -8.21 -11.48
CA HIS A 212 -8.67 -7.78 -11.91
C HIS A 212 -9.58 -8.96 -12.23
N ASN A 213 -10.79 -8.97 -11.68
CA ASN A 213 -11.80 -10.04 -11.76
C ASN A 213 -11.43 -11.35 -11.03
N VAL A 214 -10.28 -11.43 -10.37
CA VAL A 214 -9.81 -12.63 -9.66
C VAL A 214 -9.76 -12.37 -8.15
N SER A 215 -8.97 -11.40 -7.72
CA SER A 215 -8.81 -11.02 -6.30
C SER A 215 -9.50 -9.71 -5.94
N GLY A 216 -10.13 -9.06 -6.92
CA GLY A 216 -10.80 -7.77 -6.75
C GLY A 216 -11.13 -7.12 -8.09
N PHE A 217 -11.53 -5.86 -8.03
CA PHE A 217 -11.80 -5.07 -9.22
C PHE A 217 -10.88 -3.86 -9.31
N LEU A 218 -10.47 -3.54 -10.55
CA LEU A 218 -9.76 -2.31 -10.88
C LEU A 218 -10.70 -1.36 -11.63
N CYS A 219 -10.69 -0.08 -11.24
CA CYS A 219 -11.47 0.99 -11.85
C CYS A 219 -10.54 2.10 -12.38
N ASP A 220 -11.11 3.06 -13.11
CA ASP A 220 -10.39 4.19 -13.62
C ASP A 220 -10.04 5.18 -12.50
N VAL A 221 -8.87 5.81 -12.61
CA VAL A 221 -8.43 6.84 -11.68
C VAL A 221 -9.27 8.12 -11.85
N ARG A 222 -9.61 8.78 -10.73
CA ARG A 222 -10.41 10.01 -10.70
C ARG A 222 -11.80 9.85 -11.34
N SER A 223 -12.39 8.68 -11.20
CA SER A 223 -13.74 8.40 -11.72
C SER A 223 -14.60 7.74 -10.66
N ALA A 224 -15.49 8.50 -10.06
CA ALA A 224 -16.53 8.01 -9.17
C ALA A 224 -17.50 7.07 -9.89
N GLU A 225 -17.74 7.30 -11.19
CA GLU A 225 -18.55 6.44 -12.05
C GLU A 225 -17.96 5.04 -12.20
N SER A 226 -16.68 4.97 -12.55
CA SER A 226 -15.96 3.71 -12.72
C SER A 226 -15.85 2.96 -11.38
N LEU A 227 -15.63 3.70 -10.26
CA LEU A 227 -15.62 3.11 -8.93
C LEU A 227 -17.00 2.56 -8.55
N ALA A 228 -18.09 3.32 -8.78
CA ALA A 228 -19.45 2.86 -8.53
C ALA A 228 -19.79 1.62 -9.38
N ALA A 229 -19.39 1.59 -10.66
CA ALA A 229 -19.59 0.41 -11.51
C ALA A 229 -18.85 -0.82 -10.97
N ALA A 230 -17.62 -0.66 -10.44
CA ALA A 230 -16.89 -1.76 -9.82
C ALA A 230 -17.58 -2.26 -8.52
N ILE A 231 -18.15 -1.34 -7.73
CA ILE A 231 -18.94 -1.70 -6.54
C ILE A 231 -20.22 -2.46 -6.93
N GLU A 232 -20.94 -2.01 -7.97
CA GLU A 232 -22.14 -2.72 -8.47
C GLU A 232 -21.79 -4.15 -8.95
N ARG A 233 -20.69 -4.32 -9.66
CA ARG A 233 -20.22 -5.65 -10.06
C ARG A 233 -19.93 -6.52 -8.85
N PHE A 234 -19.31 -5.96 -7.79
CA PHE A 234 -19.08 -6.70 -6.55
C PHE A 234 -20.42 -7.10 -5.88
N LEU A 235 -21.37 -6.19 -5.81
CA LEU A 235 -22.71 -6.44 -5.24
C LEU A 235 -23.53 -7.48 -6.04
N SER A 236 -23.26 -7.63 -7.34
CA SER A 236 -23.93 -8.62 -8.20
C SER A 236 -23.34 -10.03 -8.07
N LEU A 237 -22.21 -10.21 -7.40
CA LEU A 237 -21.61 -11.52 -7.17
C LEU A 237 -22.38 -12.29 -6.10
N SER A 238 -22.46 -13.63 -6.25
CA SER A 238 -22.95 -14.49 -5.17
C SER A 238 -22.00 -14.44 -3.95
N PRO A 239 -22.47 -14.77 -2.75
CA PRO A 239 -21.61 -14.82 -1.55
C PRO A 239 -20.38 -15.72 -1.74
N GLU A 240 -20.56 -16.84 -2.43
CA GLU A 240 -19.48 -17.81 -2.74
C GLU A 240 -18.44 -17.18 -3.67
N ALA A 241 -18.89 -16.41 -4.66
CA ALA A 241 -17.98 -15.71 -5.59
C ALA A 241 -17.21 -14.58 -4.88
N GLN A 242 -17.85 -13.84 -3.97
CA GLN A 242 -17.19 -12.85 -3.13
C GLN A 242 -16.13 -13.51 -2.23
N GLN A 243 -16.46 -14.64 -1.61
CA GLN A 243 -15.53 -15.41 -0.78
C GLN A 243 -14.34 -15.93 -1.59
N ALA A 244 -14.59 -16.52 -2.77
CA ALA A 244 -13.54 -17.01 -3.66
C ALA A 244 -12.60 -15.89 -4.12
N MET A 245 -13.14 -14.69 -4.38
CA MET A 245 -12.36 -13.49 -4.70
C MET A 245 -11.43 -13.11 -3.55
N GLY A 246 -11.92 -13.08 -2.32
CA GLY A 246 -11.09 -12.80 -1.13
C GLY A 246 -10.01 -13.86 -0.92
N GLN A 247 -10.34 -15.15 -1.08
CA GLN A 247 -9.37 -16.25 -0.96
C GLN A 247 -8.28 -16.17 -2.04
N SER A 248 -8.63 -15.77 -3.27
CA SER A 248 -7.63 -15.53 -4.33
C SER A 248 -6.66 -14.40 -3.96
N GLY A 249 -7.18 -13.35 -3.32
CA GLY A 249 -6.35 -12.27 -2.76
C GLY A 249 -5.38 -12.79 -1.70
N ARG A 250 -5.87 -13.59 -0.76
CA ARG A 250 -5.05 -14.22 0.30
C ARG A 250 -3.96 -15.10 -0.27
N ALA A 251 -4.27 -15.98 -1.21
CA ALA A 251 -3.31 -16.86 -1.87
C ALA A 251 -2.17 -16.06 -2.54
N LYS A 252 -2.50 -14.93 -3.17
CA LYS A 252 -1.49 -14.03 -3.73
C LYS A 252 -0.59 -13.42 -2.65
N MET A 253 -1.15 -13.04 -1.50
CA MET A 253 -0.36 -12.50 -0.37
C MET A 253 0.62 -13.55 0.16
N GLU A 254 0.19 -14.79 0.33
CA GLU A 254 1.03 -15.92 0.75
C GLU A 254 2.19 -16.18 -0.21
N GLN A 255 1.93 -16.11 -1.52
CA GLN A 255 2.95 -16.38 -2.53
C GLN A 255 3.96 -15.25 -2.75
N LYS A 256 3.52 -13.99 -2.61
CA LYS A 256 4.29 -12.84 -3.12
C LYS A 256 4.56 -11.73 -2.11
N TYR A 257 3.82 -11.68 -0.99
CA TYR A 257 3.86 -10.56 -0.07
C TYR A 257 4.19 -10.95 1.37
N ASP A 258 4.52 -12.21 1.63
CA ASP A 258 4.98 -12.63 2.96
C ASP A 258 6.20 -11.79 3.39
N GLN A 259 6.21 -11.36 4.65
CA GLN A 259 7.30 -10.53 5.18
C GLN A 259 8.66 -11.23 5.12
N SER A 260 8.72 -12.55 5.15
CA SER A 260 9.96 -13.33 5.00
C SER A 260 10.67 -13.03 3.69
N ILE A 261 9.91 -12.86 2.59
CA ILE A 261 10.47 -12.50 1.27
C ILE A 261 11.24 -11.18 1.34
N VAL A 262 10.69 -10.19 2.05
CA VAL A 262 11.34 -8.89 2.22
C VAL A 262 12.57 -8.99 3.12
N VAL A 263 12.45 -9.72 4.25
CA VAL A 263 13.56 -9.94 5.19
C VAL A 263 14.73 -10.63 4.50
N ASP A 264 14.46 -11.69 3.72
CA ASP A 264 15.48 -12.43 2.99
C ASP A 264 16.15 -11.57 1.91
N ALA A 265 15.38 -10.79 1.15
CA ALA A 265 15.93 -9.87 0.16
C ALA A 265 16.87 -8.81 0.79
N TYR A 266 16.49 -8.25 1.95
CA TYR A 266 17.38 -7.34 2.70
C TYR A 266 18.61 -8.07 3.24
N ARG A 267 18.46 -9.26 3.81
CA ARG A 267 19.59 -10.08 4.31
C ARG A 267 20.59 -10.35 3.21
N ASP A 268 20.12 -10.76 2.03
CA ASP A 268 20.97 -11.01 0.87
C ASP A 268 21.67 -9.74 0.37
N ALA A 269 20.95 -8.62 0.30
CA ALA A 269 21.53 -7.35 -0.12
C ALA A 269 22.58 -6.85 0.88
N ILE A 270 22.33 -6.97 2.19
CA ILE A 270 23.29 -6.63 3.25
C ILE A 270 24.54 -7.51 3.16
N SER A 271 24.38 -8.82 2.97
CA SER A 271 25.52 -9.75 2.88
C SER A 271 26.46 -9.43 1.70
N ARG A 272 25.94 -8.88 0.60
CA ARG A 272 26.73 -8.45 -0.56
C ARG A 272 27.52 -7.16 -0.29
N ILE A 273 27.04 -6.30 0.60
CA ILE A 273 27.61 -4.98 0.87
C ILE A 273 28.61 -5.04 2.05
N VAL A 274 28.27 -5.79 3.08
CA VAL A 274 29.12 -5.97 4.26
C VAL A 274 30.12 -7.09 3.98
N ARG A 275 31.31 -6.74 3.49
CA ARG A 275 32.42 -7.71 3.37
C ARG A 275 32.86 -8.13 4.79
N PRO A 276 32.99 -9.42 5.09
CA PRO A 276 33.60 -9.87 6.35
C PRO A 276 34.99 -9.26 6.46
N GLY A 277 35.23 -8.39 7.42
CA GLY A 277 36.57 -7.85 7.74
C GLY A 277 36.80 -6.35 7.54
N LYS A 278 35.80 -5.54 7.14
CA LYS A 278 35.97 -4.08 7.00
C LYS A 278 34.93 -3.24 7.74
N VAL A 279 34.42 -3.69 8.87
CA VAL A 279 33.68 -2.80 9.79
C VAL A 279 34.56 -2.53 10.99
N SER A 280 35.47 -1.58 10.86
CA SER A 280 36.02 -0.88 12.03
C SER A 280 34.93 0.09 12.49
N VAL A 281 34.14 -0.31 13.45
CA VAL A 281 33.17 0.58 14.14
C VAL A 281 33.95 1.37 15.16
N ASN A 282 34.59 2.45 14.71
CA ASN A 282 35.08 3.46 15.63
C ASN A 282 33.90 4.24 16.19
N GLY A 283 33.52 3.97 17.43
CA GLY A 283 33.03 4.95 18.36
C GLY A 283 31.52 5.08 18.62
N TYR A 284 30.65 4.13 18.25
CA TYR A 284 29.30 4.06 18.84
C TYR A 284 29.03 2.62 19.28
N GLY A 285 29.11 2.40 20.61
CA GLY A 285 28.87 1.11 21.22
C GLY A 285 27.42 0.67 21.06
N PHE A 286 27.15 -0.24 20.11
CA PHE A 286 25.99 -1.10 20.21
C PHE A 286 26.37 -2.30 21.10
N PRO A 287 25.50 -2.71 22.06
CA PRO A 287 25.78 -3.86 22.91
C PRO A 287 25.85 -5.15 22.09
N THR A 288 26.99 -5.81 22.11
CA THR A 288 27.26 -7.10 21.45
C THR A 288 26.66 -8.30 22.17
N HIS A 289 25.48 -8.17 22.78
CA HIS A 289 24.80 -9.28 23.46
C HIS A 289 23.31 -9.33 23.14
N LEU A 290 22.98 -9.75 21.94
CA LEU A 290 21.68 -10.34 21.65
C LEU A 290 21.94 -11.80 21.21
N LYS A 291 22.05 -12.70 22.19
CA LYS A 291 21.93 -14.14 21.96
C LYS A 291 20.47 -14.44 21.60
N ALA A 292 20.29 -15.27 20.56
CA ALA A 292 19.01 -15.68 19.98
C ALA A 292 18.08 -16.48 20.93
N ASP A 293 18.43 -16.60 22.20
CA ASP A 293 17.79 -17.58 23.12
C ASP A 293 16.77 -16.97 24.12
N GLN A 294 16.35 -15.71 23.98
CA GLN A 294 15.47 -15.06 24.95
C GLN A 294 14.02 -14.80 24.50
N TYR A 295 13.58 -15.36 23.38
CA TYR A 295 12.16 -15.26 22.97
C TYR A 295 11.40 -16.59 22.96
N ALA A 296 11.89 -17.62 23.69
CA ALA A 296 11.24 -18.92 23.80
C ALA A 296 10.48 -19.13 25.12
N SER A 297 10.12 -18.08 25.87
CA SER A 297 9.31 -18.24 27.08
C SER A 297 8.53 -16.97 27.41
N ALA A 298 7.37 -16.81 26.77
CA ALA A 298 6.18 -16.13 27.31
C ALA A 298 4.99 -16.56 26.47
N SER A 299 4.39 -17.64 26.92
CA SER A 299 3.06 -18.14 26.55
C SER A 299 1.96 -17.16 26.91
#